data_42d1bfb8844edbdef7dc5225ee58ca43
#
_entry.id   42d1bfb8844edbdef7dc5225ee58ca43
#
_cell.length_a   1.000
_cell.length_b   1.000
_cell.length_c   1.000
_cell.angle_alpha   90.00
_cell.angle_beta   90.00
_cell.angle_gamma   90.00
#
_symmetry.space_group_name_H-M   'P 1'
#
loop_
_entity.id
_entity.type
_entity.pdbx_description
1 polymer ?
#
loop_
_entity_poly.entity_id
_entity_poly.type
_entity_poly.pdbx_seq_one_letter_code
_entity_poly.pdbx_strand_id
1 'polypeptide(L)'
;RPGRRRGLFVWLLDVAFAVVTALVALLLLFMYLAPYVSPDASWVFSVLGLVAPVIYVSGLVLFLYWVIRWRWGYASPMLVLLLLGVPKISLYYKIDTLRHYGEPVYDRSALKVMAYNVRMFYGDDGRSTVDSLAAFVNRYDPDILCIEEFSDLARGATMRFDSLIAPGYRRAVYSRDGEGTAGV
;
A
#
# COMPACT_ATOMS: atom_id res chain seq x y z
N ARG A 1 32.52 29.36 32.71
CA ARG A 1 32.74 29.30 31.26
C ARG A 1 31.76 30.25 30.62
N PRO A 2 32.18 31.29 29.86
CA PRO A 2 31.27 32.25 29.25
C PRO A 2 30.45 31.50 28.21
N GLY A 3 29.11 31.55 28.37
CA GLY A 3 28.16 30.96 27.43
C GLY A 3 28.34 31.59 26.05
N ARG A 4 28.84 30.80 25.10
CA ARG A 4 28.99 31.20 23.69
C ARG A 4 27.60 31.62 23.19
N ARG A 5 27.38 32.95 23.07
CA ARG A 5 26.14 33.47 22.47
C ARG A 5 25.99 32.85 21.09
N ARG A 6 25.03 31.96 20.93
CA ARG A 6 24.68 31.40 19.62
C ARG A 6 24.29 32.56 18.71
N GLY A 7 24.84 32.65 17.51
CA GLY A 7 24.45 33.72 16.60
C GLY A 7 22.93 33.65 16.38
N LEU A 8 22.29 34.83 16.25
CA LEU A 8 20.84 34.94 16.01
C LEU A 8 20.35 34.01 14.90
N PHE A 9 21.12 33.87 13.85
CA PHE A 9 20.84 33.00 12.74
C PHE A 9 20.71 31.50 13.12
N VAL A 10 21.66 31.02 13.95
CA VAL A 10 21.64 29.62 14.44
C VAL A 10 20.45 29.37 15.35
N TRP A 11 20.08 30.36 16.17
CA TRP A 11 18.90 30.29 17.03
C TRP A 11 17.61 30.25 16.22
N LEU A 12 17.47 31.09 15.18
CA LEU A 12 16.32 31.10 14.26
C LEU A 12 16.18 29.76 13.53
N LEU A 13 17.28 29.17 13.05
CA LEU A 13 17.26 27.84 12.45
C LEU A 13 16.79 26.77 13.44
N ASP A 14 17.31 26.77 14.67
CA ASP A 14 16.87 25.79 15.69
C ASP A 14 15.37 25.94 15.97
N VAL A 15 14.81 27.15 16.01
CA VAL A 15 13.38 27.39 16.20
C VAL A 15 12.57 26.87 14.99
N ALA A 16 13.00 27.19 13.76
CA ALA A 16 12.32 26.71 12.57
C ALA A 16 12.29 25.17 12.51
N PHE A 17 13.43 24.52 12.76
CA PHE A 17 13.49 23.06 12.82
C PHE A 17 12.67 22.47 13.96
N ALA A 18 12.56 23.14 15.10
CA ALA A 18 11.70 22.70 16.22
C ALA A 18 10.21 22.72 15.80
N VAL A 19 9.76 23.77 15.11
CA VAL A 19 8.40 23.85 14.58
C VAL A 19 8.14 22.75 13.57
N VAL A 20 9.05 22.54 12.61
CA VAL A 20 8.93 21.44 11.62
C VAL A 20 8.91 20.08 12.33
N THR A 21 9.73 19.89 13.35
CA THR A 21 9.75 18.65 14.15
C THR A 21 8.41 18.40 14.84
N ALA A 22 7.80 19.44 15.41
CA ALA A 22 6.47 19.33 16.04
C ALA A 22 5.39 18.97 15.02
N LEU A 23 5.42 19.58 13.82
CA LEU A 23 4.49 19.27 12.74
C LEU A 23 4.65 17.82 12.24
N VAL A 24 5.89 17.37 12.00
CA VAL A 24 6.15 15.99 11.58
C VAL A 24 5.77 14.97 12.66
N ALA A 25 6.02 15.29 13.92
CA ALA A 25 5.59 14.46 15.05
C ALA A 25 4.07 14.32 15.11
N LEU A 26 3.33 15.40 14.88
CA LEU A 26 1.88 15.39 14.79
C LEU A 26 1.39 14.56 13.59
N LEU A 27 2.02 14.72 12.43
CA LEU A 27 1.69 13.92 11.25
C LEU A 27 1.96 12.42 11.48
N LEU A 28 3.06 12.06 12.18
CA LEU A 28 3.33 10.67 12.56
C LEU A 28 2.22 10.10 13.45
N LEU A 29 1.75 10.86 14.43
CA LEU A 29 0.65 10.44 15.31
C LEU A 29 -0.64 10.21 14.50
N PHE A 30 -1.02 11.15 13.63
CA PHE A 30 -2.19 10.97 12.76
C PHE A 30 -2.04 9.80 11.78
N MET A 31 -0.84 9.61 11.22
CA MET A 31 -0.55 8.47 10.37
C MET A 31 -0.75 7.14 11.11
N TYR A 32 -0.38 7.06 12.41
CA TYR A 32 -0.59 5.84 13.20
C TYR A 32 -2.06 5.57 13.50
N LEU A 33 -2.92 6.58 13.43
CA LEU A 33 -4.37 6.44 13.54
C LEU A 33 -5.03 6.03 12.21
N ALA A 34 -4.37 6.26 11.08
CA ALA A 34 -4.94 6.02 9.75
C ALA A 34 -5.56 4.62 9.55
N PRO A 35 -4.96 3.50 10.01
CA PRO A 35 -5.55 2.17 9.86
C PRO A 35 -6.85 1.95 10.66
N TYR A 36 -7.16 2.83 11.62
CA TYR A 36 -8.30 2.71 12.51
C TYR A 36 -9.46 3.63 12.13
N VAL A 37 -9.27 4.50 11.14
CA VAL A 37 -10.29 5.45 10.66
C VAL A 37 -10.78 5.02 9.29
N SER A 38 -12.11 4.80 9.19
CA SER A 38 -12.71 4.47 7.89
C SER A 38 -12.53 5.62 6.90
N PRO A 39 -12.24 5.33 5.61
CA PRO A 39 -12.19 6.33 4.56
C PRO A 39 -13.49 7.14 4.42
N ASP A 40 -14.65 6.53 4.72
CA ASP A 40 -15.95 7.18 4.69
C ASP A 40 -16.08 8.23 5.81
N ALA A 41 -15.41 8.03 6.95
CA ALA A 41 -15.39 8.99 8.04
C ALA A 41 -14.44 10.17 7.74
N SER A 42 -13.28 9.90 7.14
CA SER A 42 -12.32 10.94 6.76
C SER A 42 -11.30 10.45 5.74
N TRP A 43 -11.37 11.01 4.54
CA TRP A 43 -10.42 10.74 3.46
C TRP A 43 -8.98 11.22 3.78
N VAL A 44 -8.84 12.19 4.71
CA VAL A 44 -7.53 12.75 5.12
C VAL A 44 -6.61 11.66 5.65
N PHE A 45 -7.14 10.73 6.49
CA PHE A 45 -6.35 9.63 7.04
C PHE A 45 -5.88 8.65 5.96
N SER A 46 -6.69 8.43 4.91
CA SER A 46 -6.29 7.60 3.77
C SER A 46 -5.11 8.20 3.02
N VAL A 47 -5.13 9.53 2.80
CA VAL A 47 -4.00 10.25 2.18
C VAL A 47 -2.76 10.23 3.07
N LEU A 48 -2.91 10.41 4.38
CA LEU A 48 -1.78 10.31 5.34
C LEU A 48 -1.17 8.91 5.31
N GLY A 49 -1.99 7.86 5.20
CA GLY A 49 -1.51 6.49 5.01
C GLY A 49 -0.68 6.33 3.73
N LEU A 50 -1.09 6.94 2.63
CA LEU A 50 -0.37 6.88 1.35
C LEU A 50 0.99 7.57 1.41
N VAL A 51 1.09 8.73 2.07
CA VAL A 51 2.34 9.49 2.21
C VAL A 51 3.18 9.07 3.44
N ALA A 52 2.77 8.04 4.16
CA ALA A 52 3.43 7.54 5.37
C ALA A 52 4.94 7.33 5.23
N PRO A 53 5.48 6.71 4.14
CA PRO A 53 6.92 6.53 3.98
C PRO A 53 7.69 7.86 4.00
N VAL A 54 7.12 8.89 3.36
CA VAL A 54 7.75 10.22 3.29
C VAL A 54 7.76 10.88 4.67
N ILE A 55 6.65 10.80 5.41
CA ILE A 55 6.55 11.35 6.78
C ILE A 55 7.56 10.64 7.69
N TYR A 56 7.68 9.32 7.58
CA TYR A 56 8.59 8.52 8.41
C TYR A 56 10.05 8.86 8.14
N VAL A 57 10.45 8.97 6.86
CA VAL A 57 11.81 9.39 6.47
C VAL A 57 12.10 10.81 6.95
N SER A 58 11.13 11.73 6.83
CA SER A 58 11.27 13.11 7.34
C SER A 58 11.51 13.12 8.86
N GLY A 59 10.78 12.29 9.61
CA GLY A 59 10.99 12.10 11.04
C GLY A 59 12.40 11.60 11.38
N LEU A 60 12.91 10.62 10.60
CA LEU A 60 14.26 10.09 10.78
C LEU A 60 15.33 11.17 10.52
N VAL A 61 15.18 11.97 9.47
CA VAL A 61 16.11 13.06 9.15
C VAL A 61 16.11 14.10 10.28
N LEU A 62 14.94 14.48 10.82
CA LEU A 62 14.84 15.41 11.94
C LEU A 62 15.43 14.84 13.23
N PHE A 63 15.20 13.56 13.49
CA PHE A 63 15.86 12.86 14.61
C PHE A 63 17.38 12.97 14.53
N LEU A 64 17.97 12.61 13.36
CA LEU A 64 19.41 12.71 13.14
C LEU A 64 19.94 14.14 13.26
N TYR A 65 19.20 15.12 12.75
CA TYR A 65 19.53 16.53 12.94
C TYR A 65 19.67 16.91 14.42
N TRP A 66 18.71 16.52 15.26
CA TRP A 66 18.72 16.84 16.68
C TRP A 66 19.81 16.07 17.46
N VAL A 67 20.12 14.83 17.05
CA VAL A 67 21.26 14.06 17.59
C VAL A 67 22.57 14.78 17.31
N ILE A 68 22.82 15.22 16.08
CA ILE A 68 24.03 15.97 15.69
C ILE A 68 24.12 17.29 16.46
N ARG A 69 22.98 17.91 16.74
CA ARG A 69 22.90 19.16 17.52
C ARG A 69 23.00 18.96 19.03
N TRP A 70 23.11 17.70 19.51
CA TRP A 70 23.10 17.35 20.94
C TRP A 70 21.86 17.89 21.68
N ARG A 71 20.70 17.96 21.01
CA ARG A 71 19.43 18.46 21.55
C ARG A 71 18.50 17.29 21.89
N TRP A 72 18.84 16.54 22.91
CA TRP A 72 18.12 15.34 23.32
C TRP A 72 16.65 15.58 23.67
N GLY A 73 16.31 16.80 24.13
CA GLY A 73 14.91 17.17 24.40
C GLY A 73 13.98 17.10 23.18
N TYR A 74 14.51 17.22 21.95
CA TYR A 74 13.77 17.03 20.71
C TYR A 74 14.04 15.66 20.09
N ALA A 75 15.24 15.13 20.25
CA ALA A 75 15.61 13.85 19.68
C ALA A 75 14.87 12.67 20.34
N SER A 76 14.77 12.65 21.68
CA SER A 76 14.16 11.53 22.39
C SER A 76 12.67 11.33 22.11
N PRO A 77 11.79 12.36 22.08
CA PRO A 77 10.39 12.14 21.69
C PRO A 77 10.26 11.66 20.24
N MET A 78 11.08 12.20 19.33
CA MET A 78 11.07 11.78 17.94
C MET A 78 11.51 10.32 17.80
N LEU A 79 12.53 9.88 18.54
CA LEU A 79 12.97 8.48 18.58
C LEU A 79 11.83 7.55 19.03
N VAL A 80 11.13 7.93 20.11
CA VAL A 80 9.99 7.15 20.62
C VAL A 80 8.91 7.01 19.54
N LEU A 81 8.56 8.11 18.87
CA LEU A 81 7.58 8.06 17.78
C LEU A 81 8.04 7.15 16.64
N LEU A 82 9.29 7.23 16.23
CA LEU A 82 9.84 6.36 15.17
C LEU A 82 9.81 4.89 15.59
N LEU A 83 10.18 4.56 16.83
CA LEU A 83 10.14 3.19 17.34
C LEU A 83 8.73 2.63 17.40
N LEU A 84 7.72 3.43 17.75
CA LEU A 84 6.32 3.04 17.70
C LEU A 84 5.83 2.71 16.29
N GLY A 85 6.47 3.27 15.26
CA GLY A 85 6.17 2.99 13.86
C GLY A 85 6.81 1.71 13.29
N VAL A 86 7.86 1.18 13.91
CA VAL A 86 8.60 0.02 13.40
C VAL A 86 7.69 -1.18 13.10
N PRO A 87 6.76 -1.60 13.96
CA PRO A 87 5.85 -2.70 13.67
C PRO A 87 4.94 -2.45 12.46
N LYS A 88 4.73 -1.18 12.10
CA LYS A 88 3.86 -0.78 10.99
C LYS A 88 4.60 -0.68 9.65
N ILE A 89 5.93 -0.71 9.65
CA ILE A 89 6.74 -0.67 8.42
C ILE A 89 6.41 -1.87 7.53
N SER A 90 6.11 -3.03 8.11
CA SER A 90 5.71 -4.23 7.36
C SER A 90 4.42 -4.08 6.57
N LEU A 91 3.58 -3.08 6.87
CA LEU A 91 2.37 -2.76 6.09
C LEU A 91 2.73 -2.07 4.76
N TYR A 92 3.86 -1.37 4.70
CA TYR A 92 4.31 -0.62 3.53
C TYR A 92 5.39 -1.34 2.74
N TYR A 93 6.22 -2.12 3.43
CA TYR A 93 7.33 -2.85 2.83
C TYR A 93 7.29 -4.31 3.27
N LYS A 94 7.09 -5.19 2.32
CA LYS A 94 7.27 -6.63 2.54
C LYS A 94 8.76 -6.92 2.56
N ILE A 95 9.39 -6.84 3.75
CA ILE A 95 10.80 -7.21 3.93
C ILE A 95 10.84 -8.74 4.05
N ASP A 96 10.82 -9.40 2.92
CA ASP A 96 10.84 -10.85 2.84
C ASP A 96 12.28 -11.34 2.56
N THR A 97 13.21 -10.96 3.46
CA THR A 97 14.63 -11.24 3.28
C THR A 97 15.01 -12.72 3.50
N LEU A 98 14.09 -13.56 4.00
CA LEU A 98 14.42 -14.93 4.41
C LEU A 98 13.44 -16.01 3.95
N ARG A 99 12.32 -15.65 3.32
CA ARG A 99 11.49 -16.66 2.68
C ARG A 99 12.04 -16.93 1.29
N HIS A 100 12.80 -18.01 1.16
CA HIS A 100 12.87 -18.69 -0.12
C HIS A 100 11.43 -19.02 -0.50
N TYR A 101 10.90 -18.36 -1.53
CA TYR A 101 9.73 -18.86 -2.25
C TYR A 101 10.20 -20.18 -2.88
N GLY A 102 10.17 -21.27 -2.08
CA GLY A 102 10.20 -22.61 -2.64
C GLY A 102 9.06 -22.67 -3.66
N GLU A 103 9.23 -23.43 -4.69
CA GLU A 103 8.14 -23.74 -5.62
C GLU A 103 6.90 -24.07 -4.76
N PRO A 104 5.74 -23.47 -5.07
CA PRO A 104 4.55 -23.73 -4.28
C PRO A 104 4.31 -25.24 -4.27
N VAL A 105 4.46 -25.84 -3.08
CA VAL A 105 4.11 -27.25 -2.89
C VAL A 105 2.60 -27.30 -2.99
N TYR A 106 2.09 -27.63 -4.17
CA TYR A 106 0.67 -27.85 -4.37
C TYR A 106 0.28 -29.14 -3.66
N ASP A 107 -0.22 -29.00 -2.45
CA ASP A 107 -1.01 -30.08 -1.87
C ASP A 107 -2.31 -30.18 -2.66
N ARG A 108 -2.63 -31.38 -3.15
CA ARG A 108 -3.86 -31.63 -3.91
C ARG A 108 -5.14 -31.35 -3.10
N SER A 109 -5.03 -31.22 -1.78
CA SER A 109 -6.12 -30.85 -0.88
C SER A 109 -6.28 -29.32 -0.70
N ALA A 110 -5.34 -28.51 -1.20
CA ALA A 110 -5.36 -27.06 -1.06
C ALA A 110 -6.13 -26.41 -2.22
N LEU A 111 -7.06 -25.50 -1.90
CA LEU A 111 -7.75 -24.68 -2.88
C LEU A 111 -6.76 -23.69 -3.53
N LYS A 112 -6.73 -23.70 -4.85
CA LYS A 112 -5.98 -22.73 -5.65
C LYS A 112 -6.84 -21.49 -5.89
N VAL A 113 -6.47 -20.37 -5.31
CA VAL A 113 -7.14 -19.08 -5.52
C VAL A 113 -6.23 -18.17 -6.34
N MET A 114 -6.74 -17.64 -7.42
CA MET A 114 -6.06 -16.66 -8.26
C MET A 114 -6.81 -15.33 -8.21
N ALA A 115 -6.13 -14.24 -7.88
CA ALA A 115 -6.64 -12.88 -7.99
C ALA A 115 -5.85 -12.13 -9.06
N TYR A 116 -6.54 -11.49 -10.00
CA TYR A 116 -5.90 -10.82 -11.11
C TYR A 116 -6.68 -9.56 -11.54
N ASN A 117 -5.99 -8.42 -11.61
CA ASN A 117 -6.53 -7.21 -12.20
C ASN A 117 -6.33 -7.26 -13.72
N VAL A 118 -7.42 -7.30 -14.48
CA VAL A 118 -7.39 -7.48 -15.93
C VAL A 118 -7.32 -6.16 -16.70
N ARG A 119 -7.41 -5.00 -16.01
CA ARG A 119 -7.35 -3.67 -16.64
C ARG A 119 -8.28 -3.57 -17.88
N MET A 120 -9.52 -4.00 -17.74
CA MET A 120 -10.51 -4.05 -18.84
C MET A 120 -10.01 -4.83 -20.08
N PHE A 121 -9.10 -5.78 -19.89
CA PHE A 121 -8.44 -6.58 -20.95
C PHE A 121 -7.54 -5.80 -21.93
N TYR A 122 -7.00 -4.66 -21.52
CA TYR A 122 -6.05 -3.88 -22.32
C TYR A 122 -4.67 -3.84 -21.68
N GLY A 123 -3.64 -4.13 -22.50
CA GLY A 123 -2.24 -3.91 -22.13
C GLY A 123 -1.84 -2.45 -22.19
N ASP A 124 -0.64 -2.13 -21.71
CA ASP A 124 -0.09 -0.76 -21.77
C ASP A 124 0.10 -0.25 -23.21
N ASP A 125 0.21 -1.15 -24.17
CA ASP A 125 0.30 -0.89 -25.61
C ASP A 125 -1.08 -0.73 -26.28
N GLY A 126 -2.17 -0.76 -25.52
CA GLY A 126 -3.55 -0.69 -26.01
C GLY A 126 -4.05 -1.95 -26.72
N ARG A 127 -3.28 -3.03 -26.71
CA ARG A 127 -3.68 -4.31 -27.30
C ARG A 127 -4.52 -5.14 -26.33
N SER A 128 -5.41 -5.96 -26.89
CA SER A 128 -6.20 -6.90 -26.09
C SER A 128 -5.31 -7.99 -25.46
N THR A 129 -5.50 -8.21 -24.16
CA THR A 129 -4.79 -9.24 -23.38
C THR A 129 -5.63 -10.50 -23.15
N VAL A 130 -6.84 -10.57 -23.71
CA VAL A 130 -7.81 -11.65 -23.47
C VAL A 130 -7.19 -13.04 -23.68
N ASP A 131 -6.55 -13.25 -24.84
CA ASP A 131 -6.01 -14.58 -25.21
C ASP A 131 -4.86 -15.00 -24.28
N SER A 132 -3.97 -14.04 -23.96
CA SER A 132 -2.84 -14.29 -23.06
C SER A 132 -3.31 -14.60 -21.64
N LEU A 133 -4.34 -13.87 -21.18
CA LEU A 133 -4.91 -14.08 -19.85
C LEU A 133 -5.66 -15.42 -19.77
N ALA A 134 -6.46 -15.76 -20.79
CA ALA A 134 -7.15 -17.05 -20.83
C ALA A 134 -6.15 -18.22 -20.83
N ALA A 135 -5.07 -18.12 -21.62
CA ALA A 135 -4.00 -19.12 -21.64
C ALA A 135 -3.31 -19.24 -20.27
N PHE A 136 -3.11 -18.10 -19.58
CA PHE A 136 -2.54 -18.07 -18.25
C PHE A 136 -3.46 -18.74 -17.22
N VAL A 137 -4.75 -18.40 -17.21
CA VAL A 137 -5.75 -19.02 -16.31
C VAL A 137 -5.83 -20.52 -16.55
N ASN A 138 -5.95 -20.97 -17.81
CA ASN A 138 -6.03 -22.39 -18.16
C ASN A 138 -4.76 -23.17 -17.76
N ARG A 139 -3.58 -22.52 -17.83
CA ARG A 139 -2.32 -23.15 -17.42
C ARG A 139 -2.26 -23.41 -15.92
N TYR A 140 -2.74 -22.45 -15.11
CA TYR A 140 -2.68 -22.56 -13.65
C TYR A 140 -3.89 -23.28 -13.06
N ASP A 141 -4.99 -23.35 -13.79
CA ASP A 141 -6.22 -24.05 -13.43
C ASP A 141 -6.63 -23.78 -11.98
N PRO A 142 -6.99 -22.52 -11.62
CA PRO A 142 -7.39 -22.17 -10.27
C PRO A 142 -8.79 -22.70 -9.96
N ASP A 143 -9.03 -23.10 -8.71
CA ASP A 143 -10.36 -23.48 -8.23
C ASP A 143 -11.27 -22.25 -8.04
N ILE A 144 -10.68 -21.10 -7.68
CA ILE A 144 -11.36 -19.83 -7.55
C ILE A 144 -10.57 -18.77 -8.29
N LEU A 145 -11.26 -18.06 -9.20
CA LEU A 145 -10.69 -16.97 -9.98
C LEU A 145 -11.39 -15.65 -9.62
N CYS A 146 -10.66 -14.73 -8.96
CA CYS A 146 -11.11 -13.39 -8.63
C CYS A 146 -10.56 -12.41 -9.68
N ILE A 147 -11.43 -11.78 -10.46
CA ILE A 147 -11.03 -10.83 -11.50
C ILE A 147 -11.44 -9.42 -11.10
N GLU A 148 -10.46 -8.52 -11.06
CA GLU A 148 -10.66 -7.10 -10.78
C GLU A 148 -10.62 -6.30 -12.08
N GLU A 149 -11.28 -5.14 -12.10
CA GLU A 149 -11.46 -4.26 -13.27
C GLU A 149 -12.05 -5.00 -14.49
N PHE A 150 -12.93 -5.96 -14.22
CA PHE A 150 -13.67 -6.68 -15.22
C PHE A 150 -14.83 -5.82 -15.70
N SER A 151 -14.71 -5.21 -16.87
CA SER A 151 -15.67 -4.22 -17.34
C SER A 151 -16.56 -4.76 -18.48
N ASP A 152 -17.86 -4.52 -18.35
CA ASP A 152 -18.83 -4.78 -19.43
C ASP A 152 -18.71 -3.79 -20.61
N LEU A 153 -17.95 -2.70 -20.45
CA LEU A 153 -17.65 -1.78 -21.56
C LEU A 153 -16.90 -2.46 -22.68
N ALA A 154 -16.19 -3.54 -22.38
CA ALA A 154 -15.46 -4.38 -23.32
C ALA A 154 -16.26 -5.69 -23.62
N ARG A 155 -17.56 -5.62 -23.89
CA ARG A 155 -18.45 -6.81 -24.06
C ARG A 155 -17.84 -7.93 -24.92
N GLY A 156 -17.20 -7.57 -26.01
CA GLY A 156 -16.52 -8.55 -26.87
C GLY A 156 -15.35 -9.27 -26.18
N ALA A 157 -14.61 -8.58 -25.32
CA ALA A 157 -13.48 -9.13 -24.59
C ALA A 157 -13.93 -10.08 -23.47
N THR A 158 -14.99 -9.72 -22.73
CA THR A 158 -15.54 -10.58 -21.66
C THR A 158 -16.13 -11.86 -22.21
N MET A 159 -16.94 -11.79 -23.29
CA MET A 159 -17.49 -12.99 -23.97
C MET A 159 -16.39 -13.88 -24.53
N ARG A 160 -15.37 -13.29 -25.14
CA ARG A 160 -14.24 -14.05 -25.66
C ARG A 160 -13.46 -14.73 -24.54
N PHE A 161 -13.21 -14.04 -23.43
CA PHE A 161 -12.55 -14.61 -22.26
C PHE A 161 -13.33 -15.79 -21.72
N ASP A 162 -14.65 -15.64 -21.50
CA ASP A 162 -15.52 -16.71 -20.99
C ASP A 162 -15.53 -17.93 -21.93
N SER A 163 -15.39 -17.72 -23.25
CA SER A 163 -15.30 -18.83 -24.22
C SER A 163 -13.95 -19.53 -24.25
N LEU A 164 -12.90 -18.89 -23.76
CA LEU A 164 -11.51 -19.41 -23.82
C LEU A 164 -11.08 -20.07 -22.51
N ILE A 165 -11.70 -19.76 -21.37
CA ILE A 165 -11.42 -20.44 -20.11
C ILE A 165 -12.06 -21.82 -20.07
N ALA A 166 -11.47 -22.72 -19.28
CA ALA A 166 -11.96 -24.08 -19.14
C ALA A 166 -13.45 -24.11 -18.71
N PRO A 167 -14.27 -25.02 -19.28
CA PRO A 167 -15.67 -25.13 -18.89
C PRO A 167 -15.78 -25.60 -17.43
N GLY A 168 -16.70 -25.00 -16.67
CA GLY A 168 -16.96 -25.37 -15.27
C GLY A 168 -16.92 -24.23 -14.28
N TYR A 169 -16.36 -23.09 -14.67
CA TYR A 169 -16.42 -21.90 -13.84
C TYR A 169 -17.85 -21.34 -13.75
N ARG A 170 -18.33 -21.14 -12.51
CA ARG A 170 -19.56 -20.37 -12.26
C ARG A 170 -19.21 -18.92 -12.01
N ARG A 171 -19.86 -18.01 -12.71
CA ARG A 171 -19.61 -16.58 -12.61
C ARG A 171 -20.50 -15.94 -11.55
N ALA A 172 -19.91 -15.18 -10.62
CA ALA A 172 -20.60 -14.26 -9.76
C ALA A 172 -20.01 -12.85 -10.00
N VAL A 173 -20.88 -11.86 -10.29
CA VAL A 173 -20.46 -10.46 -10.49
C VAL A 173 -20.90 -9.66 -9.30
N TYR A 174 -19.98 -8.97 -8.65
CA TYR A 174 -20.24 -8.00 -7.63
C TYR A 174 -20.08 -6.59 -8.21
N SER A 175 -21.16 -5.82 -8.26
CA SER A 175 -21.11 -4.40 -8.60
C SER A 175 -21.33 -3.56 -7.35
N ARG A 176 -20.55 -2.47 -7.21
CA ARG A 176 -20.67 -1.52 -6.10
C ARG A 176 -22.05 -0.83 -6.05
N ASP A 177 -22.74 -0.76 -7.17
CA ASP A 177 -24.03 -0.08 -7.31
C ASP A 177 -25.25 -0.95 -6.94
N GLY A 178 -25.02 -2.12 -6.35
CA GLY A 178 -26.07 -2.97 -5.78
C GLY A 178 -26.87 -3.78 -6.83
N GLU A 179 -26.62 -3.61 -8.12
CA GLU A 179 -27.19 -4.44 -9.17
C GLU A 179 -26.27 -5.63 -9.50
N GLY A 180 -26.21 -6.56 -8.56
CA GLY A 180 -25.53 -7.83 -8.78
C GLY A 180 -26.36 -8.72 -9.68
N THR A 181 -26.06 -8.80 -10.96
CA THR A 181 -26.58 -9.86 -11.83
C THR A 181 -25.79 -11.14 -11.57
N ALA A 182 -26.34 -12.03 -10.74
CA ALA A 182 -25.87 -13.40 -10.67
C ALA A 182 -26.29 -14.11 -11.97
N GLY A 183 -25.34 -14.29 -12.89
CA GLY A 183 -25.53 -15.18 -14.03
C GLY A 183 -25.35 -16.63 -13.56
N VAL A 184 -26.34 -17.47 -13.76
CA VAL A 184 -26.29 -18.93 -13.60
C VAL A 184 -25.73 -19.53 -14.88
#